data_afd22138ce44a17bf29933f2bef531a3
#
_entry.id   afd22138ce44a17bf29933f2bef531a3
#
_cell.length_a   1.000
_cell.length_b   1.000
_cell.length_c   1.000
_cell.angle_alpha   90.00
_cell.angle_beta   90.00
_cell.angle_gamma   90.00
#
_symmetry.space_group_name_H-M   'P 1'
#
loop_
_entity.id
_entity.type
_entity.pdbx_description
1 polymer ?
#
loop_
_entity_poly.entity_id
_entity_poly.type
_entity_poly.pdbx_seq_one_letter_code
_entity_poly.pdbx_strand_id
1 'polypeptide(L)'
;VHINGFFELSSNRRDIWHGDDLVGGGKMRADWNRALLEDVAAPCYARVIAEARDMLSGGASYYALWPQQPTAEPWRGMVSVLYRMLLKQPVLHSAAQGGSWVSPTAAVFAEVAGGGEEAAPAPMHAVLLRSGVPLVVVPAAVHSQLHEAAVASGAALRWASGALVRDWLRGHGGWEEGLSREEAVVVLRHVLSGLEGDALREACGLRLLPLVSGGWASLCAVGTGHAGGAPPPPLLLCAGAERGLLLPHAQLVVDVEL
;
A
#
# COMPACT_ATOMS: atom_id res chain seq x y z
N VAL A 1 19.06 11.14 14.36
CA VAL A 1 18.92 10.66 15.74
C VAL A 1 20.31 10.45 16.33
N HIS A 2 20.53 10.89 17.57
CA HIS A 2 21.77 10.66 18.32
C HIS A 2 21.50 9.60 19.39
N ILE A 3 22.41 8.61 19.50
CA ILE A 3 22.31 7.52 20.47
C ILE A 3 23.52 7.62 21.41
N ASN A 4 23.27 7.83 22.69
CA ASN A 4 24.27 7.74 23.75
C ASN A 4 24.11 6.45 24.50
N GLY A 5 25.22 5.73 24.72
CA GLY A 5 25.25 4.48 25.49
C GLY A 5 26.64 4.15 25.96
N PHE A 6 26.75 3.19 26.87
CA PHE A 6 28.03 2.67 27.36
C PHE A 6 28.61 1.66 26.37
N PHE A 7 28.92 2.16 25.15
CA PHE A 7 29.53 1.34 24.11
C PHE A 7 30.99 1.04 24.41
N GLU A 8 31.40 -0.19 24.16
CA GLU A 8 32.79 -0.61 24.19
C GLU A 8 33.49 -0.12 22.92
N LEU A 9 34.44 0.77 23.09
CA LEU A 9 35.19 1.41 22.01
C LEU A 9 36.39 0.57 21.58
N SER A 10 36.74 0.62 20.31
CA SER A 10 37.98 0.09 19.77
C SER A 10 39.18 0.76 20.44
N SER A 11 40.34 0.13 20.41
CA SER A 11 41.57 0.63 21.07
C SER A 11 41.97 2.03 20.63
N ASN A 12 41.67 2.42 19.41
CA ASN A 12 41.91 3.78 18.87
C ASN A 12 40.77 4.77 19.17
N ARG A 13 39.68 4.33 19.83
CA ARG A 13 38.47 5.10 20.18
C ARG A 13 37.77 5.79 19.00
N ARG A 14 37.99 5.31 17.78
CA ARG A 14 37.35 5.87 16.58
C ARG A 14 36.06 5.13 16.21
N ASP A 15 35.88 3.93 16.74
CA ASP A 15 34.75 3.07 16.44
C ASP A 15 34.36 2.24 17.67
N ILE A 16 33.19 1.61 17.63
CA ILE A 16 32.78 0.63 18.62
C ILE A 16 33.23 -0.77 18.18
N TRP A 17 33.46 -1.68 19.16
CA TRP A 17 33.72 -3.07 18.82
C TRP A 17 32.53 -3.70 18.09
N HIS A 18 32.77 -4.27 16.94
CA HIS A 18 31.79 -5.02 16.14
C HIS A 18 32.49 -6.11 15.30
N GLY A 19 31.71 -7.04 14.78
CA GLY A 19 32.16 -8.14 13.92
C GLY A 19 32.00 -9.50 14.57
N ASP A 20 31.88 -10.54 13.77
CA ASP A 20 31.62 -11.92 14.19
C ASP A 20 32.90 -12.74 14.32
N ASP A 21 33.99 -12.33 13.67
CA ASP A 21 35.27 -13.06 13.63
C ASP A 21 36.17 -12.83 14.87
N LEU A 22 35.63 -12.17 15.91
CA LEU A 22 36.36 -11.83 17.11
C LEU A 22 36.37 -13.01 18.09
N VAL A 23 37.44 -13.12 18.87
CA VAL A 23 37.61 -14.14 19.91
C VAL A 23 37.89 -13.50 21.27
N GLY A 24 37.62 -14.25 22.34
CA GLY A 24 37.91 -13.82 23.72
C GLY A 24 37.27 -12.50 24.12
N GLY A 25 38.03 -11.58 24.72
CA GLY A 25 37.53 -10.30 25.20
C GLY A 25 37.00 -9.37 24.10
N GLY A 26 37.53 -9.48 22.87
CA GLY A 26 37.00 -8.71 21.72
C GLY A 26 35.57 -9.13 21.34
N LYS A 27 35.33 -10.43 21.32
CA LYS A 27 33.98 -10.97 21.07
C LYS A 27 32.98 -10.50 22.13
N MET A 28 33.30 -10.60 23.39
CA MET A 28 32.42 -10.18 24.49
C MET A 28 32.04 -8.69 24.37
N ARG A 29 32.97 -7.82 23.97
CA ARG A 29 32.71 -6.39 23.73
C ARG A 29 31.82 -6.14 22.53
N ALA A 30 32.05 -6.87 21.44
CA ALA A 30 31.19 -6.78 20.26
C ALA A 30 29.76 -7.29 20.55
N ASP A 31 29.62 -8.41 21.28
CA ASP A 31 28.33 -8.93 21.69
C ASP A 31 27.59 -7.96 22.63
N TRP A 32 28.30 -7.29 23.54
CA TRP A 32 27.75 -6.23 24.38
C TRP A 32 27.21 -5.05 23.57
N ASN A 33 28.00 -4.55 22.61
CA ASN A 33 27.56 -3.46 21.75
C ASN A 33 26.37 -3.86 20.89
N ARG A 34 26.34 -5.09 20.37
CA ARG A 34 25.21 -5.61 19.61
C ARG A 34 23.94 -5.64 20.48
N ALA A 35 24.02 -6.15 21.70
CA ALA A 35 22.91 -6.16 22.64
C ALA A 35 22.40 -4.73 22.94
N LEU A 36 23.30 -3.77 23.18
CA LEU A 36 22.91 -2.37 23.37
C LEU A 36 22.19 -1.79 22.14
N LEU A 37 22.64 -2.11 20.93
CA LEU A 37 22.03 -1.63 19.70
C LEU A 37 20.68 -2.30 19.44
N GLU A 38 20.59 -3.61 19.55
CA GLU A 38 19.41 -4.36 19.13
C GLU A 38 18.34 -4.42 20.24
N ASP A 39 18.73 -4.61 21.52
CA ASP A 39 17.79 -4.81 22.62
C ASP A 39 17.41 -3.51 23.35
N VAL A 40 18.19 -2.43 23.17
CA VAL A 40 17.95 -1.15 23.85
C VAL A 40 17.70 -0.02 22.84
N ALA A 41 18.65 0.23 21.95
CA ALA A 41 18.57 1.39 21.05
C ALA A 41 17.44 1.22 20.01
N ALA A 42 17.26 0.05 19.41
CA ALA A 42 16.19 -0.19 18.43
C ALA A 42 14.79 -0.01 19.04
N PRO A 43 14.45 -0.59 20.21
CA PRO A 43 13.17 -0.32 20.87
C PRO A 43 12.95 1.15 21.25
N CYS A 44 13.98 1.82 21.76
CA CYS A 44 13.89 3.25 22.06
C CYS A 44 13.64 4.07 20.79
N TYR A 45 14.30 3.73 19.69
CA TYR A 45 14.12 4.41 18.42
C TYR A 45 12.72 4.15 17.84
N ALA A 46 12.20 2.92 17.90
CA ALA A 46 10.84 2.61 17.49
C ALA A 46 9.81 3.46 18.27
N ARG A 47 10.04 3.65 19.56
CA ARG A 47 9.21 4.52 20.40
C ARG A 47 9.30 5.99 19.97
N VAL A 48 10.49 6.51 19.67
CA VAL A 48 10.65 7.87 19.15
C VAL A 48 9.85 8.08 17.86
N ILE A 49 9.91 7.13 16.92
CA ILE A 49 9.11 7.19 15.68
C ILE A 49 7.61 7.18 16.00
N ALA A 50 7.17 6.30 16.90
CA ALA A 50 5.76 6.21 17.28
C ALA A 50 5.26 7.48 17.99
N GLU A 51 6.03 8.12 18.84
CA GLU A 51 5.66 9.37 19.52
C GLU A 51 5.72 10.58 18.56
N ALA A 52 6.68 10.61 17.64
CA ALA A 52 6.83 11.69 16.67
C ALA A 52 5.64 11.82 15.70
N ARG A 53 4.85 10.78 15.48
CA ARG A 53 3.65 10.80 14.61
C ARG A 53 2.66 11.90 15.02
N ASP A 54 2.46 12.08 16.33
CA ASP A 54 1.50 13.03 16.86
C ASP A 54 1.98 14.49 16.69
N MET A 55 3.28 14.69 16.45
CA MET A 55 3.91 15.99 16.27
C MET A 55 4.13 16.36 14.79
N LEU A 56 4.34 15.39 13.91
CA LEU A 56 4.84 15.60 12.55
C LEU A 56 3.85 15.18 11.44
N SER A 57 2.67 14.72 11.81
CA SER A 57 1.54 14.45 10.88
C SER A 57 1.86 13.57 9.65
N GLY A 58 2.89 12.71 9.72
CA GLY A 58 3.19 11.73 8.67
C GLY A 58 3.79 12.28 7.37
N GLY A 59 4.22 13.55 7.35
CA GLY A 59 4.84 14.19 6.18
C GLY A 59 6.34 13.90 6.04
N ALA A 60 7.00 14.62 5.11
CA ALA A 60 8.44 14.46 4.83
C ALA A 60 9.31 14.59 6.08
N SER A 61 9.00 15.52 6.99
CA SER A 61 9.72 15.70 8.25
C SER A 61 9.62 14.48 9.17
N TYR A 62 8.50 13.76 9.15
CA TYR A 62 8.32 12.52 9.88
C TYR A 62 9.20 11.40 9.31
N TYR A 63 9.16 11.22 7.99
CA TYR A 63 9.98 10.20 7.33
C TYR A 63 11.48 10.51 7.35
N ALA A 64 11.89 11.78 7.54
CA ALA A 64 13.29 12.13 7.79
C ALA A 64 13.85 11.53 9.09
N LEU A 65 12.99 11.11 10.03
CA LEU A 65 13.41 10.38 11.22
C LEU A 65 13.72 8.91 10.95
N TRP A 66 13.24 8.34 9.84
CA TRP A 66 13.42 6.92 9.54
C TRP A 66 14.77 6.67 8.88
N PRO A 67 15.47 5.57 9.21
CA PRO A 67 16.69 5.18 8.50
C PRO A 67 16.34 4.83 7.04
N GLN A 68 16.76 5.67 6.09
CA GLN A 68 16.42 5.54 4.67
C GLN A 68 17.55 5.01 3.79
N GLN A 69 18.75 4.95 4.32
CA GLN A 69 19.94 4.51 3.58
C GLN A 69 20.32 3.08 3.98
N PRO A 70 20.94 2.32 3.06
CA PRO A 70 21.61 1.09 3.45
C PRO A 70 22.57 1.37 4.59
N THR A 71 22.38 0.68 5.68
CA THR A 71 23.14 0.94 6.89
C THR A 71 24.34 -0.01 6.96
N ALA A 72 25.53 0.55 7.11
CA ALA A 72 26.75 -0.22 7.34
C ALA A 72 26.78 -0.81 8.76
N GLU A 73 27.64 -1.81 8.97
CA GLU A 73 27.94 -2.26 10.32
C GLU A 73 28.55 -1.12 11.14
N PRO A 74 28.29 -1.05 12.44
CA PRO A 74 27.55 -2.01 13.28
C PRO A 74 26.03 -1.73 13.39
N TRP A 75 25.50 -0.77 12.63
CA TRP A 75 24.14 -0.27 12.77
C TRP A 75 23.08 -1.12 12.07
N ARG A 76 23.48 -1.99 11.14
CA ARG A 76 22.57 -2.80 10.32
C ARG A 76 21.62 -3.65 11.17
N GLY A 77 22.16 -4.36 12.16
CA GLY A 77 21.37 -5.18 13.08
C GLY A 77 20.29 -4.37 13.79
N MET A 78 20.67 -3.22 14.36
CA MET A 78 19.73 -2.30 15.01
C MET A 78 18.61 -1.84 14.06
N VAL A 79 18.94 -1.42 12.84
CA VAL A 79 17.95 -0.98 11.85
C VAL A 79 17.00 -2.12 11.46
N SER A 80 17.53 -3.32 11.27
CA SER A 80 16.70 -4.51 11.00
C SER A 80 15.72 -4.80 12.13
N VAL A 81 16.16 -4.74 13.39
CA VAL A 81 15.29 -4.91 14.56
C VAL A 81 14.25 -3.81 14.63
N LEU A 82 14.65 -2.56 14.45
CA LEU A 82 13.78 -1.39 14.42
C LEU A 82 12.61 -1.58 13.44
N TYR A 83 12.89 -1.88 12.18
CA TYR A 83 11.86 -2.04 11.17
C TYR A 83 10.92 -3.23 11.46
N ARG A 84 11.45 -4.34 11.99
CA ARG A 84 10.61 -5.46 12.45
C ARG A 84 9.64 -5.06 13.57
N MET A 85 10.09 -4.23 14.50
CA MET A 85 9.23 -3.72 15.58
C MET A 85 8.14 -2.79 15.07
N LEU A 86 8.45 -1.98 14.06
CA LEU A 86 7.51 -1.04 13.47
C LEU A 86 6.40 -1.71 12.65
N LEU A 87 6.59 -2.95 12.15
CA LEU A 87 5.60 -3.65 11.33
C LEU A 87 4.20 -3.74 11.94
N LYS A 88 4.11 -3.85 13.26
CA LYS A 88 2.85 -4.01 14.00
C LYS A 88 2.37 -2.73 14.69
N GLN A 89 3.16 -1.66 14.63
CA GLN A 89 2.81 -0.39 15.27
C GLN A 89 2.10 0.54 14.28
N PRO A 90 1.11 1.33 14.71
CA PRO A 90 0.39 2.28 13.85
C PRO A 90 1.26 3.52 13.59
N VAL A 91 2.22 3.40 12.68
CA VAL A 91 3.26 4.40 12.38
C VAL A 91 3.20 4.94 10.95
N LEU A 92 2.27 4.47 10.12
CA LEU A 92 2.07 5.00 8.77
C LEU A 92 0.77 5.79 8.73
N HIS A 93 0.82 7.01 8.19
CA HIS A 93 -0.37 7.86 8.06
C HIS A 93 -1.10 7.56 6.75
N SER A 94 -2.40 7.25 6.86
CA SER A 94 -3.33 7.17 5.75
C SER A 94 -4.29 8.37 5.81
N ALA A 95 -4.52 9.01 4.66
CA ALA A 95 -5.51 10.09 4.55
C ALA A 95 -6.96 9.58 4.41
N ALA A 96 -7.20 8.27 4.47
CA ALA A 96 -8.53 7.69 4.40
C ALA A 96 -9.41 8.15 5.57
N GLN A 97 -10.69 8.46 5.30
CA GLN A 97 -11.70 8.78 6.31
C GLN A 97 -11.30 9.89 7.31
N GLY A 98 -10.59 10.91 6.82
CA GLY A 98 -10.18 12.04 7.67
C GLY A 98 -8.81 11.88 8.34
N GLY A 99 -8.09 10.82 8.01
CA GLY A 99 -6.74 10.57 8.48
C GLY A 99 -6.67 9.60 9.66
N SER A 100 -5.84 8.58 9.51
CA SER A 100 -5.61 7.60 10.58
C SER A 100 -4.19 7.03 10.51
N TRP A 101 -3.68 6.62 11.66
CA TRP A 101 -2.40 5.91 11.74
C TRP A 101 -2.64 4.41 11.66
N VAL A 102 -1.93 3.74 10.76
CA VAL A 102 -2.07 2.31 10.51
C VAL A 102 -0.72 1.61 10.61
N SER A 103 -0.73 0.33 10.96
CA SER A 103 0.50 -0.46 10.94
C SER A 103 0.88 -0.83 9.50
N PRO A 104 2.17 -1.01 9.19
CA PRO A 104 2.62 -1.47 7.88
C PRO A 104 1.92 -2.75 7.39
N THR A 105 1.62 -3.69 8.28
CA THR A 105 0.91 -4.93 7.95
C THR A 105 -0.60 -4.73 7.68
N ALA A 106 -1.18 -3.64 8.18
CA ALA A 106 -2.58 -3.28 7.93
C ALA A 106 -2.74 -2.29 6.77
N ALA A 107 -1.70 -1.54 6.44
CA ALA A 107 -1.67 -0.56 5.36
C ALA A 107 -1.81 -1.21 3.98
N VAL A 108 -2.27 -0.41 3.03
CA VAL A 108 -2.19 -0.69 1.59
C VAL A 108 -1.22 0.31 0.99
N PHE A 109 -0.12 -0.17 0.45
CA PHE A 109 0.90 0.70 -0.16
C PHE A 109 0.48 1.10 -1.58
N ALA A 110 0.55 2.39 -1.86
CA ALA A 110 0.36 2.90 -3.20
C ALA A 110 1.48 2.40 -4.12
N GLU A 111 1.15 2.03 -5.36
CA GLU A 111 2.18 1.81 -6.37
C GLU A 111 2.88 3.15 -6.64
N VAL A 112 4.20 3.16 -6.47
CA VAL A 112 5.01 4.33 -6.79
C VAL A 112 5.22 4.35 -8.30
N ALA A 113 4.40 5.10 -9.02
CA ALA A 113 4.64 5.40 -10.42
C ALA A 113 5.91 6.26 -10.51
N GLY A 114 7.04 5.63 -10.86
CA GLY A 114 8.26 6.32 -11.32
C GLY A 114 8.81 7.44 -10.43
N GLY A 115 9.25 7.12 -9.24
CA GLY A 115 10.44 7.72 -8.61
C GLY A 115 10.51 9.22 -8.32
N GLY A 116 9.42 9.97 -8.22
CA GLY A 116 9.46 11.38 -7.83
C GLY A 116 8.63 11.66 -6.58
N GLU A 117 9.23 12.33 -5.60
CA GLU A 117 8.59 12.70 -4.34
C GLU A 117 7.39 13.66 -4.47
N GLU A 118 7.14 14.22 -5.66
CA GLU A 118 6.07 15.21 -5.95
C GLU A 118 5.00 14.74 -6.95
N ALA A 119 4.98 13.47 -7.31
CA ALA A 119 3.91 12.99 -8.19
C ALA A 119 2.57 13.07 -7.45
N ALA A 120 1.63 13.87 -7.99
CA ALA A 120 0.26 13.89 -7.52
C ALA A 120 -0.26 12.44 -7.42
N PRO A 121 -0.99 12.09 -6.35
CA PRO A 121 -1.50 10.74 -6.21
C PRO A 121 -2.27 10.37 -7.46
N ALA A 122 -1.97 9.20 -8.04
CA ALA A 122 -2.69 8.72 -9.21
C ALA A 122 -4.20 8.82 -8.94
N PRO A 123 -5.04 9.14 -9.94
CA PRO A 123 -6.49 9.32 -9.73
C PRO A 123 -7.13 8.15 -8.96
N MET A 124 -6.58 6.93 -9.12
CA MET A 124 -6.99 5.75 -8.38
C MET A 124 -6.78 5.88 -6.87
N HIS A 125 -5.71 6.56 -6.42
CA HIS A 125 -5.46 6.77 -4.98
C HIS A 125 -6.57 7.59 -4.32
N ALA A 126 -7.07 8.63 -4.99
CA ALA A 126 -8.18 9.45 -4.49
C ALA A 126 -9.45 8.62 -4.30
N VAL A 127 -9.75 7.74 -5.26
CA VAL A 127 -10.90 6.82 -5.17
C VAL A 127 -10.72 5.87 -3.99
N LEU A 128 -9.57 5.21 -3.86
CA LEU A 128 -9.30 4.26 -2.76
C LEU A 128 -9.37 4.92 -1.37
N LEU A 129 -8.79 6.11 -1.22
CA LEU A 129 -8.84 6.88 0.03
C LEU A 129 -10.29 7.26 0.42
N ARG A 130 -11.08 7.75 -0.55
CA ARG A 130 -12.48 8.10 -0.33
C ARG A 130 -13.32 6.89 0.04
N SER A 131 -13.01 5.74 -0.53
CA SER A 131 -13.65 4.47 -0.24
C SER A 131 -13.18 3.83 1.07
N GLY A 132 -12.31 4.47 1.84
CA GLY A 132 -11.87 4.00 3.16
C GLY A 132 -10.73 2.98 3.14
N VAL A 133 -10.09 2.73 1.99
CA VAL A 133 -8.89 1.89 1.94
C VAL A 133 -7.76 2.59 2.69
N PRO A 134 -7.08 1.94 3.65
CA PRO A 134 -5.97 2.54 4.39
C PRO A 134 -4.71 2.67 3.53
N LEU A 135 -4.83 3.47 2.47
CA LEU A 135 -3.76 3.70 1.50
C LEU A 135 -2.68 4.59 2.12
N VAL A 136 -1.44 4.20 1.96
CA VAL A 136 -0.27 4.96 2.42
C VAL A 136 0.72 5.20 1.29
N VAL A 137 1.33 6.37 1.33
CA VAL A 137 2.45 6.74 0.46
C VAL A 137 3.66 6.95 1.35
N VAL A 138 4.73 6.22 1.10
CA VAL A 138 5.96 6.29 1.89
C VAL A 138 7.16 6.45 0.95
N PRO A 139 8.28 7.05 1.41
CA PRO A 139 9.51 7.10 0.61
C PRO A 139 9.95 5.69 0.19
N ALA A 140 10.48 5.55 -1.02
CA ALA A 140 10.89 4.26 -1.58
C ALA A 140 11.90 3.52 -0.68
N ALA A 141 12.83 4.23 -0.06
CA ALA A 141 13.80 3.65 0.86
C ALA A 141 13.16 3.09 2.14
N VAL A 142 12.17 3.79 2.71
CA VAL A 142 11.40 3.30 3.87
C VAL A 142 10.60 2.06 3.47
N HIS A 143 9.96 2.11 2.28
CA HIS A 143 9.23 0.97 1.76
C HIS A 143 10.12 -0.28 1.61
N SER A 144 11.31 -0.14 1.00
CA SER A 144 12.27 -1.25 0.84
C SER A 144 12.64 -1.89 2.18
N GLN A 145 12.94 -1.07 3.19
CA GLN A 145 13.27 -1.56 4.53
C GLN A 145 12.09 -2.26 5.21
N LEU A 146 10.87 -1.73 5.07
CA LEU A 146 9.66 -2.38 5.57
C LEU A 146 9.41 -3.72 4.87
N HIS A 147 9.64 -3.79 3.56
CA HIS A 147 9.50 -5.02 2.79
C HIS A 147 10.51 -6.09 3.25
N GLU A 148 11.79 -5.73 3.38
CA GLU A 148 12.83 -6.63 3.90
C GLU A 148 12.47 -7.16 5.30
N ALA A 149 12.02 -6.26 6.19
CA ALA A 149 11.61 -6.64 7.55
C ALA A 149 10.37 -7.55 7.54
N ALA A 150 9.41 -7.31 6.65
CA ALA A 150 8.22 -8.15 6.50
C ALA A 150 8.59 -9.55 6.02
N VAL A 151 9.41 -9.67 4.98
CA VAL A 151 9.92 -10.96 4.48
C VAL A 151 10.65 -11.73 5.58
N ALA A 152 11.58 -11.07 6.29
CA ALA A 152 12.32 -11.68 7.39
C ALA A 152 11.44 -12.12 8.58
N SER A 153 10.25 -11.53 8.73
CA SER A 153 9.28 -11.85 9.80
C SER A 153 8.17 -12.78 9.34
N GLY A 154 8.17 -13.26 8.09
CA GLY A 154 7.09 -14.07 7.52
C GLY A 154 5.77 -13.29 7.36
N ALA A 155 5.82 -11.95 7.33
CA ALA A 155 4.67 -11.09 7.10
C ALA A 155 4.60 -10.67 5.62
N ALA A 156 3.40 -10.31 5.17
CA ALA A 156 3.19 -9.76 3.83
C ALA A 156 2.73 -8.30 3.92
N LEU A 157 3.26 -7.45 3.08
CA LEU A 157 2.75 -6.12 2.83
C LEU A 157 1.72 -6.17 1.70
N ARG A 158 0.71 -5.31 1.76
CA ARG A 158 -0.35 -5.25 0.76
C ARG A 158 -0.15 -4.06 -0.16
N TRP A 159 -0.30 -4.29 -1.45
CA TRP A 159 -0.21 -3.29 -2.50
C TRP A 159 -1.59 -2.96 -3.05
N ALA A 160 -1.75 -1.73 -3.54
CA ALA A 160 -2.95 -1.32 -4.27
C ALA A 160 -2.98 -1.93 -5.69
N SER A 161 -2.79 -3.25 -5.78
CA SER A 161 -2.87 -3.99 -7.04
C SER A 161 -4.33 -4.15 -7.51
N GLY A 162 -4.51 -4.42 -8.81
CA GLY A 162 -5.84 -4.71 -9.37
C GLY A 162 -6.57 -5.85 -8.64
N ALA A 163 -5.84 -6.89 -8.20
CA ALA A 163 -6.39 -7.99 -7.42
C ALA A 163 -6.95 -7.51 -6.06
N LEU A 164 -6.15 -6.76 -5.29
CA LEU A 164 -6.59 -6.22 -4.01
C LEU A 164 -7.81 -5.32 -4.17
N VAL A 165 -7.82 -4.47 -5.21
CA VAL A 165 -8.94 -3.56 -5.47
C VAL A 165 -10.20 -4.36 -5.84
N ARG A 166 -10.08 -5.41 -6.67
CA ARG A 166 -11.21 -6.30 -6.98
C ARG A 166 -11.81 -6.93 -5.73
N ASP A 167 -10.99 -7.47 -4.86
CA ASP A 167 -11.44 -8.11 -3.62
C ASP A 167 -12.08 -7.09 -2.67
N TRP A 168 -11.52 -5.92 -2.58
CA TRP A 168 -12.08 -4.84 -1.77
C TRP A 168 -13.44 -4.39 -2.31
N LEU A 169 -13.58 -4.15 -3.63
CA LEU A 169 -14.83 -3.76 -4.27
C LEU A 169 -15.94 -4.79 -4.09
N ARG A 170 -15.61 -6.09 -4.08
CA ARG A 170 -16.60 -7.16 -3.81
C ARG A 170 -17.08 -7.15 -2.36
N GLY A 171 -16.21 -6.81 -1.42
CA GLY A 171 -16.52 -6.79 0.01
C GLY A 171 -17.29 -5.56 0.48
N HIS A 172 -17.33 -4.49 -0.33
CA HIS A 172 -17.91 -3.19 0.04
C HIS A 172 -18.91 -2.74 -1.02
N GLY A 173 -20.20 -2.76 -0.69
CA GLY A 173 -21.23 -2.20 -1.56
C GLY A 173 -21.31 -0.67 -1.48
N GLY A 174 -21.86 -0.04 -2.53
CA GLY A 174 -22.12 1.41 -2.56
C GLY A 174 -20.91 2.31 -2.84
N TRP A 175 -19.74 1.73 -3.09
CA TRP A 175 -18.52 2.49 -3.43
C TRP A 175 -18.64 3.21 -4.78
N GLU A 176 -19.48 2.70 -5.67
CA GLU A 176 -19.83 3.28 -6.97
C GLU A 176 -20.66 4.57 -6.84
N GLU A 177 -21.34 4.77 -5.70
CA GLU A 177 -22.12 5.97 -5.45
C GLU A 177 -21.19 7.17 -5.30
N GLY A 178 -21.33 8.15 -6.19
CA GLY A 178 -20.51 9.35 -6.21
C GLY A 178 -19.20 9.25 -7.01
N LEU A 179 -18.95 8.15 -7.74
CA LEU A 179 -17.91 8.12 -8.76
C LEU A 179 -18.28 9.02 -9.92
N SER A 180 -17.33 9.85 -10.36
CA SER A 180 -17.43 10.48 -11.66
C SER A 180 -17.16 9.45 -12.77
N ARG A 181 -17.49 9.82 -13.99
CA ARG A 181 -17.26 8.97 -15.16
C ARG A 181 -15.77 8.71 -15.38
N GLU A 182 -14.95 9.73 -15.25
CA GLU A 182 -13.49 9.66 -15.36
C GLU A 182 -12.90 8.74 -14.28
N GLU A 183 -13.39 8.84 -13.06
CA GLU A 183 -12.97 7.97 -11.96
C GLU A 183 -13.35 6.51 -12.23
N ALA A 184 -14.53 6.26 -12.78
CA ALA A 184 -14.95 4.90 -13.15
C ALA A 184 -14.02 4.27 -14.18
N VAL A 185 -13.59 5.04 -15.19
CA VAL A 185 -12.59 4.59 -16.19
C VAL A 185 -11.27 4.22 -15.52
N VAL A 186 -10.80 5.06 -14.60
CA VAL A 186 -9.55 4.81 -13.87
C VAL A 186 -9.66 3.52 -13.07
N VAL A 187 -10.77 3.33 -12.33
CA VAL A 187 -11.01 2.11 -11.56
C VAL A 187 -11.09 0.89 -12.47
N LEU A 188 -11.86 0.98 -13.57
CA LEU A 188 -12.01 -0.11 -14.53
C LEU A 188 -10.66 -0.52 -15.13
N ARG A 189 -9.86 0.44 -15.58
CA ARG A 189 -8.53 0.19 -16.13
C ARG A 189 -7.61 -0.49 -15.13
N HIS A 190 -7.63 -0.02 -13.87
CA HIS A 190 -6.80 -0.58 -12.81
C HIS A 190 -7.25 -2.01 -12.44
N VAL A 191 -8.56 -2.24 -12.33
CA VAL A 191 -9.15 -3.55 -12.01
C VAL A 191 -8.88 -4.58 -13.10
N LEU A 192 -8.85 -4.16 -14.37
CA LEU A 192 -8.56 -5.02 -15.51
C LEU A 192 -7.06 -5.18 -15.79
N SER A 193 -6.22 -4.36 -15.17
CA SER A 193 -4.77 -4.45 -15.38
C SER A 193 -4.23 -5.83 -14.95
N GLY A 194 -3.44 -6.43 -15.81
CA GLY A 194 -2.87 -7.77 -15.56
C GLY A 194 -3.84 -8.94 -15.67
N LEU A 195 -5.08 -8.70 -16.13
CA LEU A 195 -6.04 -9.77 -16.43
C LEU A 195 -6.04 -10.08 -17.93
N GLU A 196 -5.77 -11.33 -18.28
CA GLU A 196 -5.81 -11.83 -19.64
C GLU A 196 -6.59 -13.17 -19.72
N GLY A 197 -7.24 -13.42 -20.84
CA GLY A 197 -7.93 -14.67 -21.08
C GLY A 197 -8.97 -15.01 -20.00
N ASP A 198 -8.84 -16.20 -19.41
CA ASP A 198 -9.77 -16.68 -18.37
C ASP A 198 -9.70 -15.87 -17.07
N ALA A 199 -8.62 -15.16 -16.78
CA ALA A 199 -8.49 -14.31 -15.60
C ALA A 199 -9.44 -13.11 -15.62
N LEU A 200 -9.95 -12.70 -16.79
CA LEU A 200 -11.00 -11.67 -16.90
C LEU A 200 -12.27 -12.03 -16.11
N ARG A 201 -12.51 -13.32 -15.86
CA ARG A 201 -13.61 -13.78 -15.00
C ARG A 201 -13.52 -13.27 -13.57
N GLU A 202 -12.31 -12.94 -13.11
CA GLU A 202 -12.11 -12.33 -11.78
C GLU A 202 -12.71 -10.94 -11.65
N ALA A 203 -12.99 -10.25 -12.75
CA ALA A 203 -13.68 -8.97 -12.73
C ALA A 203 -15.20 -9.11 -12.78
N CYS A 204 -15.73 -10.32 -13.01
CA CYS A 204 -17.19 -10.54 -13.09
C CYS A 204 -17.90 -10.21 -11.77
N GLY A 205 -19.08 -9.62 -11.89
CA GLY A 205 -19.89 -9.17 -10.78
C GLY A 205 -19.58 -7.78 -10.26
N LEU A 206 -18.45 -7.18 -10.66
CA LEU A 206 -18.12 -5.81 -10.29
C LEU A 206 -18.98 -4.82 -11.07
N ARG A 207 -19.61 -3.87 -10.37
CA ARG A 207 -20.49 -2.83 -10.94
C ARG A 207 -19.65 -1.65 -11.42
N LEU A 208 -18.99 -1.82 -12.56
CA LEU A 208 -18.01 -0.86 -13.09
C LEU A 208 -18.39 -0.22 -14.44
N LEU A 209 -19.46 -0.72 -15.07
CA LEU A 209 -19.88 -0.22 -16.37
C LEU A 209 -20.95 0.88 -16.20
N PRO A 210 -20.64 2.15 -16.52
CA PRO A 210 -21.62 3.22 -16.41
C PRO A 210 -22.70 3.06 -17.48
N LEU A 211 -23.95 3.31 -17.10
CA LEU A 211 -25.12 3.25 -17.99
C LEU A 211 -25.49 4.66 -18.48
N VAL A 212 -25.96 4.77 -19.70
CA VAL A 212 -26.48 6.03 -20.25
C VAL A 212 -27.70 6.53 -19.46
N SER A 213 -28.51 5.62 -18.93
CA SER A 213 -29.66 5.95 -18.08
C SER A 213 -29.27 6.40 -16.66
N GLY A 214 -28.00 6.41 -16.33
CA GLY A 214 -27.50 6.56 -14.97
C GLY A 214 -27.39 5.23 -14.23
N GLY A 215 -26.49 5.18 -13.25
CA GLY A 215 -26.18 3.96 -12.49
C GLY A 215 -25.11 3.08 -13.14
N TRP A 216 -25.00 1.84 -12.67
CA TRP A 216 -23.87 0.97 -12.98
C TRP A 216 -24.34 -0.44 -13.34
N ALA A 217 -23.77 -1.03 -14.38
CA ALA A 217 -23.95 -2.45 -14.72
C ALA A 217 -22.74 -3.27 -14.25
N SER A 218 -23.00 -4.55 -13.98
CA SER A 218 -21.94 -5.49 -13.60
C SER A 218 -21.23 -6.05 -14.83
N LEU A 219 -19.92 -6.25 -14.71
CA LEU A 219 -19.15 -7.03 -15.66
C LEU A 219 -19.61 -8.49 -15.64
N CYS A 220 -19.81 -9.09 -16.81
CA CYS A 220 -20.20 -10.48 -16.97
C CYS A 220 -19.28 -11.18 -17.96
N ALA A 221 -18.85 -12.41 -17.65
CA ALA A 221 -18.14 -13.22 -18.62
C ALA A 221 -19.14 -13.77 -19.67
N VAL A 222 -18.78 -13.66 -20.93
CA VAL A 222 -19.53 -14.27 -22.03
C VAL A 222 -19.45 -15.79 -21.87
N GLY A 223 -20.58 -16.48 -21.76
CA GLY A 223 -20.66 -17.95 -21.67
C GLY A 223 -20.88 -18.58 -20.29
N THR A 224 -20.91 -17.79 -19.21
CA THR A 224 -21.38 -18.32 -17.92
C THR A 224 -22.91 -18.35 -17.90
N GLY A 225 -23.49 -19.39 -18.49
CA GLY A 225 -24.90 -19.68 -18.28
C GLY A 225 -25.15 -19.83 -16.77
N HIS A 226 -25.97 -18.98 -16.19
CA HIS A 226 -26.47 -19.18 -14.85
C HIS A 226 -27.31 -20.48 -14.86
N ALA A 227 -26.90 -21.45 -14.07
CA ALA A 227 -27.72 -22.63 -13.87
C ALA A 227 -29.06 -22.18 -13.27
N GLY A 228 -30.11 -22.14 -14.09
CA GLY A 228 -31.52 -22.02 -13.68
C GLY A 228 -32.13 -20.61 -13.67
N GLY A 229 -31.48 -19.56 -14.18
CA GLY A 229 -32.08 -18.23 -14.35
C GLY A 229 -32.28 -17.83 -15.81
N ALA A 230 -33.20 -16.90 -16.12
CA ALA A 230 -33.29 -16.28 -17.43
C ALA A 230 -31.94 -15.62 -17.76
N PRO A 231 -31.46 -15.69 -19.03
CA PRO A 231 -30.23 -15.03 -19.42
C PRO A 231 -30.32 -13.54 -19.08
N PRO A 232 -29.24 -12.92 -18.54
CA PRO A 232 -29.25 -11.48 -18.30
C PRO A 232 -29.55 -10.75 -19.62
N PRO A 233 -30.33 -9.67 -19.58
CA PRO A 233 -30.64 -8.92 -20.79
C PRO A 233 -29.32 -8.46 -21.46
N PRO A 234 -29.28 -8.44 -22.79
CA PRO A 234 -28.07 -8.05 -23.51
C PRO A 234 -27.67 -6.61 -23.14
N LEU A 235 -26.41 -6.41 -22.82
CA LEU A 235 -25.84 -5.09 -22.66
C LEU A 235 -25.64 -4.51 -24.06
N LEU A 236 -26.23 -3.35 -24.31
CA LEU A 236 -25.98 -2.59 -25.54
C LEU A 236 -24.85 -1.61 -25.32
N LEU A 237 -23.85 -1.66 -26.19
CA LEU A 237 -22.75 -0.71 -26.22
C LEU A 237 -23.13 0.44 -27.15
N CYS A 238 -22.98 1.69 -26.70
CA CYS A 238 -23.17 2.85 -27.59
C CYS A 238 -22.02 3.84 -27.47
N ALA A 239 -21.61 4.38 -28.59
CA ALA A 239 -20.73 5.54 -28.64
C ALA A 239 -21.52 6.84 -28.44
N GLY A 240 -20.85 7.93 -28.02
CA GLY A 240 -21.51 9.19 -27.69
C GLY A 240 -22.40 9.76 -28.81
N ALA A 241 -21.99 9.61 -30.08
CA ALA A 241 -22.78 10.02 -31.22
C ALA A 241 -24.09 9.24 -31.43
N GLU A 242 -24.17 8.02 -30.88
CA GLU A 242 -25.32 7.12 -31.03
C GLU A 242 -26.34 7.25 -29.89
N ARG A 243 -26.01 7.97 -28.80
CA ARG A 243 -26.89 8.15 -27.63
C ARG A 243 -28.28 8.68 -27.99
N GLY A 244 -28.33 9.63 -28.94
CA GLY A 244 -29.57 10.23 -29.38
C GLY A 244 -30.47 9.30 -30.24
N LEU A 245 -29.92 8.18 -30.69
CA LEU A 245 -30.64 7.17 -31.50
C LEU A 245 -31.25 6.03 -30.70
N LEU A 246 -30.92 5.94 -29.40
CA LEU A 246 -31.41 4.88 -28.56
C LEU A 246 -32.83 5.15 -28.09
N LEU A 247 -33.66 4.12 -28.21
CA LEU A 247 -35.07 4.17 -27.77
C LEU A 247 -35.11 4.37 -26.24
N PRO A 248 -36.08 5.15 -25.72
CA PRO A 248 -36.20 5.46 -24.29
C PRO A 248 -36.41 4.25 -23.36
N HIS A 249 -36.58 3.05 -23.90
CA HIS A 249 -36.76 1.81 -23.15
C HIS A 249 -35.53 0.90 -23.07
N ALA A 250 -34.37 1.32 -23.62
CA ALA A 250 -33.13 0.57 -23.47
C ALA A 250 -32.63 0.69 -22.03
N GLN A 251 -32.96 -0.25 -21.18
CA GLN A 251 -32.64 -0.21 -19.73
C GLN A 251 -31.19 -0.50 -19.42
N LEU A 252 -30.42 -1.06 -20.35
CA LEU A 252 -29.03 -1.52 -20.12
C LEU A 252 -28.12 -1.13 -21.29
N VAL A 253 -27.83 0.14 -21.40
CA VAL A 253 -26.91 0.68 -22.40
C VAL A 253 -25.65 1.13 -21.72
N VAL A 254 -24.53 0.50 -22.08
CA VAL A 254 -23.20 0.88 -21.60
C VAL A 254 -22.65 2.03 -22.43
N ASP A 255 -22.14 3.03 -21.76
CA ASP A 255 -21.53 4.16 -22.38
C ASP A 255 -20.08 3.82 -22.77
N VAL A 256 -19.79 3.82 -24.06
CA VAL A 256 -18.48 3.48 -24.65
C VAL A 256 -17.58 4.66 -24.98
N GLU A 257 -17.93 5.87 -24.55
CA GLU A 257 -16.97 7.00 -24.57
C GLU A 257 -15.97 6.93 -23.41
N LEU A 258 -15.55 5.73 -23.10
CA LEU A 258 -14.58 5.44 -22.05
C LEU A 258 -13.18 5.23 -22.62
#